data_3f081ed1d669a93880da9c7946bf1be1
#
_entry.id   3f081ed1d669a93880da9c7946bf1be1
#
_cell.length_a   1.000
_cell.length_b   1.000
_cell.length_c   1.000
_cell.angle_alpha   90.00
_cell.angle_beta   90.00
_cell.angle_gamma   90.00
#
_symmetry.space_group_name_H-M   'P 1'
#
loop_
_entity.id
_entity.type
_entity.pdbx_description
1 polymer ?
#
loop_
_entity_poly.entity_id
_entity_poly.type
_entity_poly.pdbx_seq_one_letter_code
_entity_poly.pdbx_strand_id
1 'polypeptide(L)'
;MLKIHDLRYIMAATIGAIDDAGNQDRSDQEQARMTGDQDTVEADESWQLRAEMALAAAAAADRLITYAELADAAGISGRHRINRLTSWLEARLETEVGSGGPMLSARVISRSRGGLPAPGFFMKCSELGIYDGPPDGPQAYAFHLNCLR
;
A
#
# COMPACT_ATOMS: atom_id res chain seq x y z
N MET A 1 19.62 2.20 1.91
CA MET A 1 18.78 2.05 3.10
C MET A 1 17.70 0.99 2.93
N LEU A 2 16.95 1.00 1.83
CA LEU A 2 15.95 -0.04 1.55
C LEU A 2 16.56 -1.44 1.47
N LYS A 3 17.75 -1.55 0.92
CA LYS A 3 18.47 -2.83 0.82
C LYS A 3 18.82 -3.45 2.17
N ILE A 4 19.05 -2.64 3.18
CA ILE A 4 19.37 -3.12 4.52
C ILE A 4 18.12 -3.68 5.21
N HIS A 5 16.96 -3.07 4.99
CA HIS A 5 15.69 -3.58 5.47
C HIS A 5 15.34 -4.92 4.82
N ASP A 6 15.55 -5.04 3.52
CA ASP A 6 15.29 -6.28 2.80
C ASP A 6 16.17 -7.42 3.29
N LEU A 7 17.45 -7.13 3.54
CA LEU A 7 18.38 -8.12 4.07
C LEU A 7 18.00 -8.61 5.47
N ARG A 8 17.55 -7.72 6.33
CA ARG A 8 17.09 -8.10 7.67
C ARG A 8 15.84 -8.97 7.61
N TYR A 9 14.95 -8.65 6.72
CA TYR A 9 13.73 -9.41 6.51
C TYR A 9 14.04 -10.82 6.01
N ILE A 10 14.92 -10.94 5.02
CA ILE A 10 15.33 -12.21 4.47
C ILE A 10 16.06 -13.06 5.52
N MET A 11 16.92 -12.46 6.32
CA MET A 11 17.62 -13.15 7.39
C MET A 11 16.68 -13.63 8.49
N ALA A 12 15.70 -12.82 8.86
CA ALA A 12 14.70 -13.20 9.86
C ALA A 12 13.85 -14.37 9.36
N ALA A 13 13.43 -14.34 8.10
CA ALA A 13 12.68 -15.43 7.49
C ALA A 13 13.50 -16.72 7.40
N THR A 14 14.78 -16.61 7.09
CA THR A 14 15.68 -17.76 7.00
C THR A 14 15.94 -18.38 8.37
N ILE A 15 16.12 -17.55 9.38
CA ILE A 15 16.32 -18.02 10.76
C ILE A 15 15.04 -18.69 11.28
N GLY A 16 13.88 -18.13 10.97
CA GLY A 16 12.59 -18.72 11.34
C GLY A 16 12.38 -20.10 10.70
N ALA A 17 12.80 -20.26 9.45
CA ALA A 17 12.69 -21.54 8.75
C ALA A 17 13.61 -22.60 9.34
N ILE A 18 14.79 -22.22 9.80
CA ILE A 18 15.74 -23.14 10.45
C ILE A 18 15.25 -23.59 11.82
N ASP A 19 14.66 -22.68 12.59
CA ASP A 19 14.12 -22.99 13.91
C ASP A 19 12.93 -23.95 13.83
N ASP A 20 12.10 -23.82 12.79
CA ASP A 20 10.98 -24.72 12.55
C ASP A 20 11.45 -26.14 12.24
N ALA A 21 12.57 -26.30 11.56
CA ALA A 21 13.11 -27.61 11.22
C ALA A 21 13.68 -28.34 12.45
N GLY A 22 14.09 -27.62 13.48
CA GLY A 22 14.65 -28.20 14.68
C GLY A 22 13.63 -28.62 15.74
N ASN A 23 12.38 -28.27 15.57
CA ASN A 23 11.38 -28.40 16.63
C ASN A 23 10.12 -29.15 16.17
N GLN A 24 10.28 -30.13 15.32
CA GLN A 24 9.16 -30.85 14.68
C GLN A 24 8.28 -31.66 15.66
N ASP A 25 8.79 -32.01 16.83
CA ASP A 25 8.10 -32.92 17.77
C ASP A 25 7.20 -32.18 18.77
N ARG A 26 7.21 -30.87 18.80
CA ARG A 26 6.37 -30.12 19.74
C ARG A 26 5.12 -29.58 19.08
N SER A 27 4.17 -30.47 19.00
CA SER A 27 2.78 -30.19 18.71
C SER A 27 2.52 -29.48 17.38
N ASP A 28 2.24 -30.29 16.41
CA ASP A 28 1.55 -29.88 15.19
C ASP A 28 0.32 -29.01 15.49
N GLN A 29 -0.22 -29.07 16.72
CA GLN A 29 -1.37 -28.31 17.15
C GLN A 29 -1.05 -26.85 17.51
N GLU A 30 0.10 -26.57 18.14
CA GLU A 30 0.52 -25.21 18.40
C GLU A 30 1.03 -24.51 17.14
N GLN A 31 1.70 -25.26 16.26
CA GLN A 31 2.12 -24.73 14.96
C GLN A 31 0.93 -24.41 14.06
N ALA A 32 -0.14 -25.21 14.11
CA ALA A 32 -1.35 -24.94 13.33
C ALA A 32 -2.04 -23.63 13.77
N ARG A 33 -1.97 -23.28 15.05
CA ARG A 33 -2.52 -22.00 15.55
C ARG A 33 -1.64 -20.82 15.20
N MET A 34 -0.33 -20.99 15.24
CA MET A 34 0.62 -19.94 14.86
C MET A 34 0.65 -19.73 13.35
N THR A 35 0.49 -20.79 12.58
CA THR A 35 0.48 -20.73 11.13
C THR A 35 -0.69 -19.90 10.60
N GLY A 36 -1.85 -19.93 11.27
CA GLY A 36 -2.99 -19.10 10.91
C GLY A 36 -2.72 -17.61 11.03
N ASP A 37 -2.07 -17.19 12.11
CA ASP A 37 -1.72 -15.79 12.32
C ASP A 37 -0.58 -15.34 11.39
N GLN A 38 0.39 -16.21 11.16
CA GLN A 38 1.51 -15.92 10.26
C GLN A 38 1.07 -15.84 8.81
N ASP A 39 0.20 -16.72 8.37
CA ASP A 39 -0.37 -16.69 7.02
C ASP A 39 -1.13 -15.39 6.77
N THR A 40 -1.84 -14.88 7.77
CA THR A 40 -2.56 -13.61 7.66
C THR A 40 -1.60 -12.43 7.53
N VAL A 41 -0.52 -12.41 8.32
CA VAL A 41 0.49 -11.36 8.27
C VAL A 41 1.27 -11.41 6.96
N GLU A 42 1.67 -12.60 6.52
CA GLU A 42 2.36 -12.79 5.25
C GLU A 42 1.47 -12.41 4.06
N ALA A 43 0.18 -12.74 4.13
CA ALA A 43 -0.78 -12.35 3.10
C ALA A 43 -0.94 -10.83 3.05
N ASP A 44 -0.97 -10.15 4.20
CA ASP A 44 -1.07 -8.70 4.26
C ASP A 44 0.19 -8.03 3.70
N GLU A 45 1.37 -8.52 4.06
CA GLU A 45 2.62 -8.01 3.52
C GLU A 45 2.75 -8.29 2.01
N SER A 46 2.26 -9.44 1.56
CA SER A 46 2.31 -9.81 0.15
C SER A 46 1.45 -8.88 -0.72
N TRP A 47 0.25 -8.52 -0.27
CA TRP A 47 -0.59 -7.62 -1.06
C TRP A 47 0.00 -6.21 -1.11
N GLN A 48 0.61 -5.75 -0.03
CA GLN A 48 1.27 -4.43 0.01
C GLN A 48 2.41 -4.37 -0.99
N LEU A 49 3.23 -5.42 -1.06
CA LEU A 49 4.32 -5.50 -2.02
C LEU A 49 3.80 -5.50 -3.46
N ARG A 50 2.74 -6.25 -3.74
CA ARG A 50 2.11 -6.27 -5.07
C ARG A 50 1.53 -4.91 -5.42
N ALA A 51 0.93 -4.21 -4.46
CA ALA A 51 0.43 -2.85 -4.66
C ALA A 51 1.57 -1.88 -4.99
N GLU A 52 2.69 -1.98 -4.30
CA GLU A 52 3.90 -1.19 -4.60
C GLU A 52 4.37 -1.42 -6.04
N MET A 53 4.44 -2.68 -6.44
CA MET A 53 4.87 -3.04 -7.81
C MET A 53 3.90 -2.49 -8.86
N ALA A 54 2.60 -2.56 -8.60
CA ALA A 54 1.59 -2.03 -9.52
C ALA A 54 1.67 -0.49 -9.62
N LEU A 55 1.88 0.20 -8.51
CA LEU A 55 2.07 1.65 -8.51
C LEU A 55 3.34 2.04 -9.27
N ALA A 56 4.43 1.35 -9.05
CA ALA A 56 5.69 1.60 -9.73
C ALA A 56 5.54 1.39 -11.25
N ALA A 57 4.83 0.35 -11.66
CA ALA A 57 4.55 0.08 -13.06
C ALA A 57 3.68 1.18 -13.69
N ALA A 58 2.66 1.66 -12.98
CA ALA A 58 1.82 2.76 -13.44
C ALA A 58 2.64 4.03 -13.60
N ALA A 59 3.51 4.33 -12.64
CA ALA A 59 4.39 5.49 -12.69
C ALA A 59 5.37 5.41 -13.87
N ALA A 60 5.97 4.24 -14.09
CA ALA A 60 6.90 4.01 -15.19
C ALA A 60 6.21 4.18 -16.56
N ALA A 61 4.93 3.79 -16.65
CA ALA A 61 4.13 3.96 -17.86
C ALA A 61 3.45 5.33 -17.96
N ASP A 62 3.67 6.20 -16.99
CA ASP A 62 3.05 7.53 -16.87
C ASP A 62 1.51 7.45 -17.01
N ARG A 63 0.90 6.51 -16.29
CA ARG A 63 -0.54 6.31 -16.30
C ARG A 63 -1.14 6.33 -14.91
N LEU A 64 -2.45 6.54 -14.84
CA LEU A 64 -3.23 6.46 -13.62
C LEU A 64 -3.77 5.04 -13.46
N ILE A 65 -4.11 4.68 -12.24
CA ILE A 65 -4.69 3.38 -11.91
C ILE A 65 -5.88 3.60 -10.97
N THR A 66 -6.96 2.86 -11.17
CA THR A 66 -8.11 2.98 -10.27
C THR A 66 -7.89 2.19 -8.99
N TYR A 67 -8.64 2.53 -7.93
CA TYR A 67 -8.61 1.76 -6.68
C TYR A 67 -8.95 0.29 -6.91
N ALA A 68 -9.93 0.01 -7.77
CA ALA A 68 -10.33 -1.36 -8.08
C ALA A 68 -9.21 -2.11 -8.81
N GLU A 69 -8.59 -1.48 -9.80
CA GLU A 69 -7.47 -2.07 -10.56
C GLU A 69 -6.29 -2.36 -9.65
N LEU A 70 -5.97 -1.42 -8.75
CA LEU A 70 -4.87 -1.61 -7.80
C LEU A 70 -5.18 -2.71 -6.79
N ALA A 71 -6.41 -2.77 -6.29
CA ALA A 71 -6.83 -3.84 -5.39
C ALA A 71 -6.76 -5.20 -6.07
N ASP A 72 -7.17 -5.29 -7.33
CA ASP A 72 -7.08 -6.52 -8.13
C ASP A 72 -5.62 -6.92 -8.35
N ALA A 73 -4.77 -5.98 -8.73
CA ALA A 73 -3.33 -6.23 -8.94
C ALA A 73 -2.64 -6.69 -7.66
N ALA A 74 -3.05 -6.13 -6.52
CA ALA A 74 -2.51 -6.51 -5.22
C ALA A 74 -3.08 -7.83 -4.69
N GLY A 75 -4.17 -8.33 -5.28
CA GLY A 75 -4.83 -9.54 -4.82
C GLY A 75 -5.59 -9.38 -3.52
N ILE A 76 -6.03 -8.16 -3.22
CA ILE A 76 -6.84 -7.90 -2.03
C ILE A 76 -8.28 -8.34 -2.31
N SER A 77 -8.80 -9.22 -1.47
CA SER A 77 -10.18 -9.71 -1.59
C SER A 77 -10.99 -9.34 -0.35
N GLY A 78 -12.30 -9.54 -0.45
CA GLY A 78 -13.22 -9.33 0.67
C GLY A 78 -13.97 -8.01 0.60
N ARG A 79 -14.88 -7.86 1.57
CA ARG A 79 -15.83 -6.75 1.60
C ARG A 79 -15.16 -5.39 1.78
N HIS A 80 -14.06 -5.34 2.52
CA HIS A 80 -13.40 -4.09 2.90
C HIS A 80 -12.09 -3.87 2.14
N ARG A 81 -11.95 -4.49 0.97
CA ARG A 81 -10.71 -4.44 0.20
C ARG A 81 -10.29 -3.01 -0.16
N ILE A 82 -11.25 -2.17 -0.56
CA ILE A 82 -10.97 -0.78 -0.94
C ILE A 82 -10.58 0.04 0.30
N ASN A 83 -11.26 -0.16 1.43
CA ASN A 83 -10.91 0.53 2.67
C ASN A 83 -9.49 0.18 3.14
N ARG A 84 -9.11 -1.08 3.06
CA ARG A 84 -7.75 -1.53 3.41
C ARG A 84 -6.71 -0.87 2.51
N LEU A 85 -6.99 -0.84 1.21
CA LEU A 85 -6.11 -0.20 0.23
C LEU A 85 -6.01 1.31 0.48
N THR A 86 -7.13 1.97 0.73
CA THR A 86 -7.17 3.41 0.98
C THR A 86 -6.36 3.79 2.22
N SER A 87 -6.53 3.04 3.32
CA SER A 87 -5.77 3.28 4.55
C SER A 87 -4.26 3.13 4.33
N TRP A 88 -3.86 2.11 3.57
CA TRP A 88 -2.46 1.90 3.22
C TRP A 88 -1.92 3.04 2.37
N LEU A 89 -2.70 3.49 1.38
CA LEU A 89 -2.31 4.61 0.51
C LEU A 89 -2.16 5.92 1.29
N GLU A 90 -3.02 6.17 2.26
CA GLU A 90 -2.94 7.36 3.11
C GLU A 90 -1.66 7.35 3.95
N ALA A 91 -1.32 6.22 4.55
CA ALA A 91 -0.07 6.07 5.28
C ALA A 91 1.16 6.23 4.37
N ARG A 92 1.08 5.68 3.16
CA ARG A 92 2.11 5.81 2.15
C ARG A 92 2.29 7.27 1.71
N LEU A 93 1.19 7.99 1.52
CA LEU A 93 1.20 9.40 1.15
C LEU A 93 1.94 10.24 2.20
N GLU A 94 1.70 9.99 3.46
CA GLU A 94 2.40 10.64 4.56
C GLU A 94 3.92 10.45 4.44
N THR A 95 4.36 9.25 4.16
CA THR A 95 5.77 8.93 3.94
C THR A 95 6.32 9.64 2.70
N GLU A 96 5.57 9.65 1.62
CA GLU A 96 5.97 10.30 0.37
C GLU A 96 6.16 11.81 0.57
N VAL A 97 5.23 12.46 1.25
CA VAL A 97 5.31 13.90 1.54
C VAL A 97 6.50 14.18 2.45
N GLY A 98 6.68 13.37 3.49
CA GLY A 98 7.78 13.54 4.44
C GLY A 98 9.16 13.39 3.83
N SER A 99 9.30 12.54 2.83
CA SER A 99 10.58 12.31 2.14
C SER A 99 10.85 13.30 1.01
N GLY A 100 9.83 14.05 0.56
CA GLY A 100 9.93 14.93 -0.59
C GLY A 100 10.07 14.22 -1.93
N GLY A 101 9.79 12.92 -1.97
CA GLY A 101 9.85 12.11 -3.17
C GLY A 101 8.60 12.19 -4.04
N PRO A 102 8.55 11.40 -5.12
CA PRO A 102 7.38 11.39 -5.99
C PRO A 102 6.14 10.82 -5.27
N MET A 103 4.99 11.39 -5.57
CA MET A 103 3.73 11.00 -4.96
C MET A 103 3.03 9.93 -5.80
N LEU A 104 3.46 8.68 -5.65
CA LEU A 104 2.86 7.57 -6.38
C LEU A 104 1.40 7.33 -5.96
N SER A 105 1.06 7.65 -4.72
CA SER A 105 -0.31 7.55 -4.21
C SER A 105 -1.28 8.45 -4.98
N ALA A 106 -0.81 9.53 -5.56
CA ALA A 106 -1.64 10.44 -6.37
C ALA A 106 -2.08 9.81 -7.70
N ARG A 107 -1.46 8.73 -8.14
CA ARG A 107 -1.83 8.03 -9.37
C ARG A 107 -3.06 7.14 -9.22
N VAL A 108 -3.51 6.91 -7.99
CA VAL A 108 -4.69 6.08 -7.72
C VAL A 108 -5.92 6.99 -7.73
N ILE A 109 -6.84 6.69 -8.62
CA ILE A 109 -8.01 7.53 -8.88
C ILE A 109 -9.31 6.73 -8.77
N SER A 110 -10.42 7.47 -8.66
CA SER A 110 -11.76 6.90 -8.70
C SER A 110 -12.47 7.32 -9.98
N ARG A 111 -12.98 6.36 -10.73
CA ARG A 111 -13.76 6.66 -11.95
C ARG A 111 -15.04 7.42 -11.64
N SER A 112 -15.70 7.09 -10.54
CA SER A 112 -16.93 7.75 -10.14
C SER A 112 -16.72 9.22 -9.74
N ARG A 113 -15.48 9.63 -9.54
CA ARG A 113 -15.11 11.00 -9.17
C ARG A 113 -14.46 11.75 -10.34
N GLY A 114 -14.65 11.29 -11.56
CA GLY A 114 -14.11 11.96 -12.74
C GLY A 114 -12.59 11.91 -12.86
N GLY A 115 -11.95 10.88 -12.28
CA GLY A 115 -10.50 10.72 -12.34
C GLY A 115 -9.75 11.39 -11.20
N LEU A 116 -10.45 11.83 -10.16
CA LEU A 116 -9.83 12.32 -8.93
C LEU A 116 -9.56 11.17 -7.96
N PRO A 117 -8.54 11.28 -7.11
CA PRO A 117 -8.40 10.38 -5.96
C PRO A 117 -9.62 10.44 -5.04
N ALA A 118 -9.75 9.47 -4.15
CA ALA A 118 -10.81 9.46 -3.14
C ALA A 118 -10.69 10.69 -2.23
N PRO A 119 -11.80 11.11 -1.57
CA PRO A 119 -11.76 12.25 -0.65
C PRO A 119 -10.69 12.13 0.42
N GLY A 120 -10.41 10.93 0.92
CA GLY A 120 -9.37 10.68 1.92
C GLY A 120 -7.99 11.14 1.51
N PHE A 121 -7.67 11.10 0.21
CA PHE A 121 -6.42 11.64 -0.32
C PHE A 121 -6.30 13.14 -0.02
N PHE A 122 -7.33 13.90 -0.35
CA PHE A 122 -7.33 15.35 -0.13
C PHE A 122 -7.36 15.70 1.35
N MET A 123 -8.11 14.94 2.15
CA MET A 123 -8.15 15.11 3.60
C MET A 123 -6.76 14.87 4.22
N LYS A 124 -6.08 13.83 3.78
CA LYS A 124 -4.71 13.55 4.24
C LYS A 124 -3.75 14.66 3.82
N CYS A 125 -3.86 15.16 2.60
CA CYS A 125 -3.04 16.29 2.14
C CYS A 125 -3.30 17.55 2.98
N SER A 126 -4.53 17.78 3.42
CA SER A 126 -4.87 18.88 4.31
C SER A 126 -4.24 18.69 5.69
N GLU A 127 -4.28 17.49 6.24
CA GLU A 127 -3.62 17.16 7.51
C GLU A 127 -2.12 17.38 7.44
N LEU A 128 -1.52 17.07 6.28
CA LEU A 128 -0.09 17.23 6.06
C LEU A 128 0.30 18.67 5.69
N GLY A 129 -0.66 19.57 5.56
CA GLY A 129 -0.43 20.98 5.29
C GLY A 129 -0.05 21.31 3.85
N ILE A 130 -0.25 20.39 2.91
CA ILE A 130 0.11 20.63 1.50
C ILE A 130 -1.09 20.97 0.61
N TYR A 131 -2.29 20.90 1.14
CA TYR A 131 -3.50 21.25 0.41
C TYR A 131 -4.49 21.95 1.35
N ASP A 132 -5.13 23.00 0.84
CA ASP A 132 -6.14 23.74 1.58
C ASP A 132 -7.29 24.04 0.62
N GLY A 133 -8.19 23.07 0.49
CA GLY A 133 -9.33 23.23 -0.41
C GLY A 133 -10.28 22.04 -0.34
N PRO A 134 -11.32 22.07 -1.18
CA PRO A 134 -12.30 20.98 -1.21
C PRO A 134 -11.76 19.73 -1.89
N PRO A 135 -12.33 18.54 -1.59
CA PRO A 135 -11.88 17.28 -2.19
C PRO A 135 -12.36 17.08 -3.63
N ASP A 136 -13.07 18.03 -4.19
CA ASP A 136 -13.57 17.98 -5.56
C ASP A 136 -13.53 19.38 -6.20
N GLY A 137 -13.86 19.45 -7.49
CA GLY A 137 -13.91 20.69 -8.24
C GLY A 137 -12.58 21.12 -8.85
N PRO A 138 -12.53 22.31 -9.47
CA PRO A 138 -11.35 22.75 -10.22
C PRO A 138 -10.07 22.85 -9.40
N GLN A 139 -10.17 23.27 -8.14
CA GLN A 139 -9.01 23.40 -7.26
C GLN A 139 -8.41 22.03 -6.96
N ALA A 140 -9.25 21.02 -6.70
CA ALA A 140 -8.80 19.65 -6.47
C ALA A 140 -8.12 19.08 -7.72
N TYR A 141 -8.67 19.33 -8.90
CA TYR A 141 -8.06 18.90 -10.17
C TYR A 141 -6.69 19.53 -10.37
N ALA A 142 -6.57 20.83 -10.15
CA ALA A 142 -5.30 21.53 -10.32
C ALA A 142 -4.23 21.00 -9.36
N PHE A 143 -4.61 20.78 -8.10
CA PHE A 143 -3.71 20.22 -7.11
C PHE A 143 -3.28 18.81 -7.49
N HIS A 144 -4.24 17.97 -7.90
CA HIS A 144 -3.95 16.58 -8.30
C HIS A 144 -2.98 16.53 -9.48
N LEU A 145 -3.18 17.36 -10.50
CA LEU A 145 -2.27 17.44 -11.64
C LEU A 145 -0.85 17.82 -11.21
N ASN A 146 -0.72 18.71 -10.24
CA ASN A 146 0.59 19.08 -9.71
C ASN A 146 1.27 17.91 -8.98
N CYS A 147 0.48 17.09 -8.29
CA CYS A 147 1.01 15.92 -7.59
C CYS A 147 1.54 14.84 -8.55
N LEU A 148 1.05 14.83 -9.80
CA LEU A 148 1.46 13.85 -10.82
C LEU A 148 2.76 14.23 -11.54
N ARG A 149 3.27 15.41 -11.33
CA ARG A 149 4.53 15.89 -11.95
C ARG A 149 5.76 15.47 -11.10
#